data_7970099774458c9baa27bb39785099d3
#
_entry.id   7970099774458c9baa27bb39785099d3
#
_cell.length_a   1.000
_cell.length_b   1.000
_cell.length_c   1.000
_cell.angle_alpha   90.00
_cell.angle_beta   90.00
_cell.angle_gamma   90.00
#
_symmetry.space_group_name_H-M   'P 1'
#
loop_
_entity.id
_entity.type
_entity.pdbx_description
1 polymer ?
#
loop_
_entity_poly.entity_id
_entity_poly.type
_entity_poly.pdbx_seq_one_letter_code
_entity_poly.pdbx_strand_id
1 'polypeptide(L)'
;MIETFNYKNGIRVAVEHIPTAKTISCFFDFNAGSIYEKSNEYGIAHLIEHLMFSGTKTRNKAKIRTDLDNIGTIFNASTSISKTRFYIKNIVEYFETGFSFAIFGCENRVFCKISA
;
A
#
# COMPACT_ATOMS: atom_id res chain seq x y z
N MET A 1 -13.92 -6.60 -16.88
CA MET A 1 -12.79 -6.34 -17.84
C MET A 1 -11.62 -5.81 -17.04
N ILE A 2 -10.42 -6.31 -17.31
CA ILE A 2 -9.20 -5.83 -16.65
C ILE A 2 -8.44 -4.94 -17.62
N GLU A 3 -8.18 -3.72 -17.22
CA GLU A 3 -7.35 -2.77 -17.95
C GLU A 3 -5.95 -2.71 -17.34
N THR A 4 -4.92 -2.65 -18.18
CA THR A 4 -3.53 -2.59 -17.72
C THR A 4 -2.82 -1.37 -18.27
N PHE A 5 -2.05 -0.73 -17.42
CA PHE A 5 -1.26 0.46 -17.75
C PHE A 5 0.20 0.23 -17.36
N ASN A 6 1.11 0.64 -18.23
CA ASN A 6 2.55 0.58 -17.97
C ASN A 6 3.11 2.00 -18.04
N TYR A 7 3.69 2.46 -16.96
CA TYR A 7 4.31 3.78 -16.87
C TYR A 7 5.80 3.72 -17.19
N LYS A 8 6.36 4.82 -17.70
CA LYS A 8 7.77 4.91 -18.08
C LYS A 8 8.75 4.65 -16.92
N ASN A 9 8.31 4.91 -15.69
CA ASN A 9 9.09 4.65 -14.47
C ASN A 9 9.05 3.18 -14.00
N GLY A 10 8.45 2.27 -14.80
CA GLY A 10 8.35 0.84 -14.48
C GLY A 10 7.15 0.43 -13.63
N ILE A 11 6.33 1.38 -13.20
CA ILE A 11 5.09 1.07 -12.49
C ILE A 11 4.11 0.40 -13.45
N ARG A 12 3.57 -0.73 -13.05
CA ARG A 12 2.47 -1.42 -13.74
C ARG A 12 1.22 -1.35 -12.89
N VAL A 13 0.12 -0.98 -13.53
CA VAL A 13 -1.19 -0.86 -12.89
C VAL A 13 -2.16 -1.79 -13.62
N ALA A 14 -2.93 -2.55 -12.86
CA ALA A 14 -4.06 -3.31 -13.37
C ALA A 14 -5.31 -2.86 -12.63
N VAL A 15 -6.36 -2.56 -13.37
CA VAL A 15 -7.64 -2.09 -12.82
C VAL A 15 -8.74 -3.03 -13.31
N GLU A 16 -9.52 -3.55 -12.39
CA GLU A 16 -10.74 -4.27 -12.68
C GLU A 16 -11.93 -3.41 -12.26
N HIS A 17 -12.76 -3.03 -13.21
CA HIS A 17 -13.98 -2.29 -12.97
C HIS A 17 -15.17 -3.22 -12.82
N ILE A 18 -15.79 -3.20 -11.63
CA ILE A 18 -17.01 -3.94 -11.29
C ILE A 18 -18.12 -2.91 -11.05
N PRO A 19 -19.06 -2.71 -12.01
CA PRO A 19 -20.04 -1.60 -11.94
C PRO A 19 -20.95 -1.61 -10.71
N THR A 20 -21.16 -2.77 -10.11
CA THR A 20 -22.02 -2.96 -8.95
C THR A 20 -21.28 -2.87 -7.61
N ALA A 21 -19.95 -2.76 -7.63
CA ALA A 21 -19.15 -2.71 -6.43
C ALA A 21 -19.32 -1.38 -5.70
N LYS A 22 -19.57 -1.46 -4.39
CA LYS A 22 -19.64 -0.31 -3.49
C LYS A 22 -18.33 -0.08 -2.72
N THR A 23 -17.38 -1.00 -2.89
CA THR A 23 -16.06 -0.94 -2.26
C THR A 23 -14.99 -1.02 -3.32
N ILE A 24 -13.85 -0.40 -3.02
CA ILE A 24 -12.66 -0.47 -3.83
C ILE A 24 -11.53 -1.07 -3.00
N SER A 25 -10.74 -1.94 -3.62
CA SER A 25 -9.54 -2.51 -3.03
C SER A 25 -8.34 -2.16 -3.90
N CYS A 26 -7.28 -1.69 -3.28
CA CYS A 26 -6.04 -1.35 -3.97
C CYS A 26 -4.87 -2.06 -3.32
N PHE A 27 -4.00 -2.64 -4.13
CA PHE A 27 -2.81 -3.36 -3.70
C PHE A 27 -1.56 -2.68 -4.25
N PHE A 28 -0.55 -2.55 -3.41
CA PHE A 28 0.76 -2.05 -3.77
C PHE A 28 1.77 -3.17 -3.53
N ASP A 29 2.29 -3.75 -4.60
CA ASP A 29 3.27 -4.82 -4.54
C ASP A 29 4.67 -4.29 -4.83
N PHE A 30 5.58 -4.59 -3.92
CA PHE A 30 7.00 -4.29 -4.06
C PHE A 30 7.79 -5.57 -4.18
N ASN A 31 8.77 -5.60 -5.07
CA ASN A 31 9.75 -6.67 -5.15
C ASN A 31 10.78 -6.48 -4.01
N ALA A 32 10.31 -6.66 -2.79
CA ALA A 32 11.09 -6.59 -1.56
C ALA A 32 10.69 -7.75 -0.66
N GLY A 33 11.64 -8.47 -0.14
CA GLY A 33 11.43 -9.63 0.72
C GLY A 33 12.75 -10.30 1.04
N SER A 34 12.74 -11.35 1.84
CA SER A 34 13.94 -11.98 2.37
C SER A 34 14.90 -12.52 1.30
N ILE A 35 14.39 -12.87 0.11
CA ILE A 35 15.22 -13.34 -1.00
C ILE A 35 16.18 -12.27 -1.55
N TYR A 36 15.86 -10.99 -1.36
CA TYR A 36 16.66 -9.86 -1.82
C TYR A 36 17.59 -9.31 -0.73
N GLU A 37 17.48 -9.82 0.50
CA GLU A 37 18.27 -9.39 1.65
C GLU A 37 19.64 -10.05 1.64
N LYS A 38 20.67 -9.26 1.95
CA LYS A 38 22.02 -9.79 2.19
C LYS A 38 22.10 -10.43 3.58
N SER A 39 23.16 -11.20 3.83
CA SER A 39 23.33 -11.92 5.10
C SER A 39 23.33 -11.04 6.35
N ASN A 40 23.67 -9.76 6.21
CA ASN A 40 23.66 -8.76 7.29
C ASN A 40 22.39 -7.88 7.31
N GLU A 41 21.41 -8.19 6.47
CA GLU A 41 20.19 -7.38 6.27
C GLU A 41 18.90 -8.18 6.56
N TYR A 42 19.03 -9.38 7.16
CA TYR A 42 17.87 -10.24 7.40
C TYR A 42 16.79 -9.56 8.26
N GLY A 43 15.57 -9.57 7.75
CA GLY A 43 14.41 -8.98 8.39
C GLY A 43 14.18 -7.51 8.07
N ILE A 44 14.99 -6.92 7.19
CA ILE A 44 14.89 -5.47 6.88
C ILE A 44 13.58 -5.14 6.16
N ALA A 45 13.12 -6.00 5.25
CA ALA A 45 11.86 -5.80 4.54
C ALA A 45 10.67 -5.83 5.51
N HIS A 46 10.67 -6.75 6.46
CA HIS A 46 9.66 -6.86 7.49
C HIS A 46 9.70 -5.67 8.46
N LEU A 47 10.90 -5.22 8.83
CA LEU A 47 11.07 -4.01 9.65
C LEU A 47 10.52 -2.78 8.95
N ILE A 48 10.80 -2.60 7.66
CA ILE A 48 10.27 -1.49 6.87
C ILE A 48 8.76 -1.54 6.82
N GLU A 49 8.15 -2.71 6.63
CA GLU A 49 6.71 -2.89 6.70
C GLU A 49 6.14 -2.34 8.01
N HIS A 50 6.71 -2.72 9.15
CA HIS A 50 6.28 -2.20 10.46
C HIS A 50 6.47 -0.69 10.58
N LEU A 51 7.57 -0.15 10.08
CA LEU A 51 7.87 1.28 10.14
C LEU A 51 6.90 2.13 9.30
N MET A 52 6.33 1.58 8.23
CA MET A 52 5.33 2.27 7.41
C MET A 52 4.07 2.64 8.19
N PHE A 53 3.76 1.91 9.26
CA PHE A 53 2.62 2.18 10.14
C PHE A 53 2.99 3.02 11.38
N SER A 54 4.24 3.39 11.54
CA SER A 54 4.73 4.03 12.78
C SER A 54 4.48 5.54 12.84
N GLY A 55 4.09 6.14 11.72
CA GLY A 55 3.78 7.56 11.64
C GLY A 55 4.61 8.32 10.62
N THR A 56 4.28 9.59 10.46
CA THR A 56 4.96 10.56 9.60
C THR A 56 5.42 11.75 10.42
N LYS A 57 6.10 12.71 9.80
CA LYS A 57 6.51 13.95 10.47
C LYS A 57 5.33 14.76 11.01
N THR A 58 4.16 14.64 10.39
CA THR A 58 2.97 15.44 10.70
C THR A 58 1.87 14.65 11.41
N ARG A 59 1.96 13.32 11.43
CA ARG A 59 0.94 12.45 12.03
C ARG A 59 1.61 11.29 12.76
N ASN A 60 1.31 11.14 14.04
CA ASN A 60 1.73 9.97 14.79
C ASN A 60 0.84 8.75 14.45
N LYS A 61 1.29 7.56 14.88
CA LYS A 61 0.60 6.29 14.63
C LYS A 61 -0.87 6.30 15.07
N ALA A 62 -1.15 6.86 16.26
CA ALA A 62 -2.52 6.91 16.79
C ALA A 62 -3.42 7.81 15.93
N LYS A 63 -2.92 8.94 15.47
CA LYS A 63 -3.67 9.85 14.60
C LYS A 63 -3.97 9.23 13.24
N ILE A 64 -2.99 8.56 12.62
CA ILE A 64 -3.20 7.84 11.35
C ILE A 64 -4.29 6.78 11.52
N ARG A 65 -4.21 5.97 12.57
CA ARG A 65 -5.20 4.93 12.85
C ARG A 65 -6.60 5.52 13.04
N THR A 66 -6.73 6.54 13.86
CA THR A 66 -8.02 7.21 14.10
C THR A 66 -8.61 7.78 12.81
N ASP A 67 -7.79 8.42 11.99
CA ASP A 67 -8.25 9.02 10.73
C ASP A 67 -8.73 7.94 9.74
N LEU A 68 -8.01 6.80 9.65
CA LEU A 68 -8.43 5.66 8.83
C LEU A 68 -9.70 4.98 9.35
N ASP A 69 -9.80 4.78 10.66
CA ASP A 69 -10.97 4.18 11.29
C ASP A 69 -12.23 5.03 11.07
N ASN A 70 -12.10 6.36 11.13
CA ASN A 70 -13.20 7.30 10.92
C ASN A 70 -13.82 7.24 9.51
N ILE A 71 -13.04 6.85 8.51
CA ILE A 71 -13.52 6.69 7.13
C ILE A 71 -13.74 5.22 6.75
N GLY A 72 -13.68 4.31 7.72
CA GLY A 72 -13.92 2.88 7.53
C GLY A 72 -12.89 2.21 6.61
N THR A 73 -11.66 2.71 6.59
CA THR A 73 -10.59 2.16 5.76
C THR A 73 -9.93 0.97 6.43
N ILE A 74 -9.85 -0.14 5.70
CA ILE A 74 -8.98 -1.26 6.07
C ILE A 74 -7.64 -1.04 5.37
N PHE A 75 -6.58 -0.89 6.16
CA PHE A 75 -5.20 -0.76 5.68
C PHE A 75 -4.34 -1.80 6.38
N ASN A 76 -3.63 -2.62 5.60
CA ASN A 76 -2.78 -3.67 6.14
C ASN A 76 -1.60 -3.95 5.20
N ALA A 77 -0.64 -4.71 5.68
CA ALA A 77 0.51 -5.12 4.90
C ALA A 77 0.94 -6.54 5.22
N SER A 78 1.69 -7.13 4.31
CA SER A 78 2.32 -8.44 4.50
C SER A 78 3.66 -8.50 3.78
N THR A 79 4.63 -9.11 4.41
CA THR A 79 5.95 -9.38 3.84
C THR A 79 6.11 -10.88 3.62
N SER A 80 6.44 -11.27 2.41
CA SER A 80 6.77 -12.64 2.02
C SER A 80 8.24 -12.76 1.62
N ILE A 81 8.62 -13.94 1.16
CA ILE A 81 9.99 -14.22 0.70
C ILE A 81 10.39 -13.29 -0.45
N SER A 82 9.49 -12.99 -1.38
CA SER A 82 9.79 -12.24 -2.62
C SER A 82 9.05 -10.92 -2.76
N LYS A 83 8.07 -10.64 -1.91
CA LYS A 83 7.22 -9.45 -2.05
C LYS A 83 6.83 -8.88 -0.70
N THR A 84 6.75 -7.56 -0.65
CA THR A 84 6.03 -6.83 0.37
C THR A 84 4.80 -6.21 -0.27
N ARG A 85 3.63 -6.51 0.29
CA ARG A 85 2.34 -6.03 -0.20
C ARG A 85 1.69 -5.14 0.84
N PHE A 86 1.28 -3.97 0.42
CA PHE A 86 0.36 -3.12 1.17
C PHE A 86 -0.98 -3.15 0.49
N TYR A 87 -2.07 -3.18 1.25
CA TYR A 87 -3.38 -3.08 0.66
C TYR A 87 -4.28 -2.13 1.45
N ILE A 88 -5.18 -1.52 0.72
CA ILE A 88 -6.20 -0.64 1.25
C ILE A 88 -7.55 -1.07 0.69
N LYS A 89 -8.55 -1.11 1.55
CA LYS A 89 -9.94 -1.33 1.14
C LYS A 89 -10.82 -0.25 1.76
N ASN A 90 -11.66 0.33 0.93
CA ASN A 90 -12.56 1.41 1.35
C ASN A 90 -13.87 1.35 0.59
N ILE A 91 -14.88 2.06 1.07
CA ILE A 91 -16.02 2.43 0.24
C ILE A 91 -15.59 3.45 -0.79
N VAL A 92 -16.28 3.46 -1.94
CA VAL A 92 -15.86 4.27 -3.10
C VAL A 92 -15.79 5.77 -2.76
N GLU A 93 -16.73 6.28 -1.97
CA GLU A 93 -16.81 7.70 -1.61
C GLU A 93 -15.57 8.21 -0.83
N TYR A 94 -14.92 7.35 -0.04
CA TYR A 94 -13.75 7.74 0.76
C TYR A 94 -12.43 7.23 0.21
N PHE A 95 -12.44 6.66 -0.99
CA PHE A 95 -11.24 6.04 -1.56
C PHE A 95 -10.08 7.03 -1.71
N GLU A 96 -10.33 8.21 -2.26
CA GLU A 96 -9.26 9.21 -2.46
C GLU A 96 -8.60 9.60 -1.14
N THR A 97 -9.40 9.79 -0.09
CA THR A 97 -8.89 10.10 1.25
C THR A 97 -8.05 8.96 1.80
N GLY A 98 -8.56 7.73 1.79
CA GLY A 98 -7.83 6.56 2.28
C GLY A 98 -6.58 6.27 1.45
N PHE A 99 -6.66 6.42 0.13
CA PHE A 99 -5.53 6.25 -0.77
C PHE A 99 -4.43 7.28 -0.52
N SER A 100 -4.80 8.53 -0.24
CA SER A 100 -3.81 9.57 0.10
C SER A 100 -3.05 9.22 1.38
N PHE A 101 -3.70 8.65 2.39
CA PHE A 101 -3.02 8.17 3.60
C PHE A 101 -2.01 7.06 3.31
N ALA A 102 -2.37 6.12 2.43
CA ALA A 102 -1.47 5.04 2.04
C ALA A 102 -0.24 5.56 1.28
N ILE A 103 -0.43 6.56 0.39
CA ILE A 103 0.67 7.18 -0.37
C ILE A 103 1.53 8.07 0.52
N PHE A 104 0.95 8.91 1.39
CA PHE A 104 1.74 9.78 2.27
C PHE A 104 2.62 9.01 3.26
N GLY A 105 2.24 7.81 3.63
CA GLY A 105 3.15 6.88 4.30
C GLY A 105 4.32 6.44 3.43
N CYS A 106 4.17 6.54 2.10
CA CYS A 106 5.15 6.12 1.10
C CYS A 106 5.96 7.28 0.49
N GLU A 107 5.75 8.53 0.91
CA GLU A 107 6.16 9.78 0.22
C GLU A 107 7.67 9.96 -0.02
N ASN A 108 8.50 9.04 0.39
CA ASN A 108 9.94 9.20 0.15
C ASN A 108 10.64 8.05 -0.56
N ARG A 109 10.02 6.95 -0.94
CA ARG A 109 10.85 5.82 -1.42
C ARG A 109 10.19 4.76 -2.29
N VAL A 110 9.01 4.86 -2.88
CA VAL A 110 8.49 3.61 -3.39
C VAL A 110 7.85 3.63 -4.76
N PHE A 111 8.30 2.68 -5.56
CA PHE A 111 7.63 2.20 -6.76
C PHE A 111 6.26 1.59 -6.39
N CYS A 112 5.19 2.21 -6.78
CA CYS A 112 3.85 1.70 -6.54
C CYS A 112 3.40 0.84 -7.71
N LYS A 113 3.03 -0.41 -7.42
CA LYS A 113 2.34 -1.27 -8.35
C LYS A 113 0.91 -1.41 -7.86
N ILE A 114 0.00 -0.71 -8.51
CA ILE A 114 -1.42 -0.82 -8.20
C ILE A 114 -1.96 -1.96 -9.04
N SER A 115 -2.44 -3.03 -8.39
CA SER A 115 -3.38 -3.96 -8.99
C SER A 115 -4.68 -3.83 -8.20
N ALA A 116 -5.62 -3.22 -8.85
CA ALA A 116 -6.97 -3.10 -8.31
C ALA A 116 -7.78 -4.37 -8.60
#